data_3523179eccb7dfedfb50330cb730b13a
#
_entry.id   3523179eccb7dfedfb50330cb730b13a
#
_cell.length_a   1.000
_cell.length_b   1.000
_cell.length_c   1.000
_cell.angle_alpha   90.00
_cell.angle_beta   90.00
_cell.angle_gamma   90.00
#
_symmetry.space_group_name_H-M   'P 1'
#
loop_
_entity.id
_entity.type
_entity.pdbx_description
1 polymer ?
#
loop_
_entity_poly.entity_id
_entity_poly.type
_entity_poly.pdbx_seq_one_letter_code
_entity_poly.pdbx_strand_id
1 'polypeptide(L)'
;HDSHRRQRQMCIRDSLIGVTTTAIVYWYNFSHNGVKVSQDSGERSVAGHFLKLLRQEDIPELDKKTLDVSLTLYAEHEFNASTFTGRVCASTLSDLHSCLTAAVGSLRGPLHGGANEEAMKMLQQINSVEEVKSFVDQKFENKEKIMGFGHAVYSIKDPRSNIIKKFSEQLSVGHEHKLLHDAAAEMEAYMLSLIHI
;
A
#
# COMPACT_ATOMS: atom_id res chain seq x y z
N HIS A 1 -13.81 14.52 33.47
CA HIS A 1 -14.00 13.14 32.98
C HIS A 1 -13.76 12.99 31.46
N ASP A 2 -14.16 13.96 30.64
CA ASP A 2 -14.08 13.86 29.17
C ASP A 2 -12.65 14.03 28.62
N SER A 3 -11.82 14.87 29.22
CA SER A 3 -10.43 15.07 28.80
C SER A 3 -9.57 13.82 29.01
N HIS A 4 -9.71 13.10 30.11
CA HIS A 4 -8.99 11.86 30.37
C HIS A 4 -9.45 10.71 29.45
N ARG A 5 -10.72 10.71 29.05
CA ARG A 5 -11.25 9.73 28.10
C ARG A 5 -10.69 9.95 26.69
N ARG A 6 -10.63 11.20 26.25
CA ARG A 6 -10.02 11.57 24.95
C ARG A 6 -8.52 11.27 24.93
N GLN A 7 -7.80 11.59 25.98
CA GLN A 7 -6.37 11.32 26.10
C GLN A 7 -6.07 9.81 26.06
N ARG A 8 -6.86 8.97 26.75
CA ARG A 8 -6.74 7.50 26.65
C ARG A 8 -6.98 6.97 25.23
N GLN A 9 -7.97 7.51 24.53
CA GLN A 9 -8.27 7.10 23.17
C GLN A 9 -7.13 7.48 22.20
N MET A 10 -6.49 8.63 22.38
CA MET A 10 -5.31 9.02 21.60
C MET A 10 -4.15 8.07 21.85
N CYS A 11 -3.81 7.78 23.09
CA CYS A 11 -2.74 6.83 23.43
C CYS A 11 -2.95 5.43 22.84
N ILE A 12 -4.19 4.94 22.80
CA ILE A 12 -4.50 3.63 22.19
C ILE A 12 -4.25 3.65 20.68
N ARG A 13 -4.64 4.72 19.97
CA ARG A 13 -4.41 4.85 18.52
C ARG A 13 -2.93 4.91 18.19
N ASP A 14 -2.18 5.73 18.88
CA ASP A 14 -0.74 5.88 18.68
C ASP A 14 0.00 4.56 18.96
N SER A 15 -0.37 3.88 20.04
CA SER A 15 0.18 2.56 20.38
C SER A 15 -0.13 1.52 19.31
N LEU A 16 -1.35 1.53 18.73
CA LEU A 16 -1.72 0.59 17.67
C LEU A 16 -0.92 0.81 16.39
N ILE A 17 -0.69 2.06 15.98
CA ILE A 17 0.13 2.36 14.79
C ILE A 17 1.55 1.84 15.00
N GLY A 18 2.18 2.16 16.14
CA GLY A 18 3.54 1.73 16.45
C GLY A 18 3.70 0.22 16.56
N VAL A 19 2.80 -0.43 17.33
CA VAL A 19 2.84 -1.88 17.55
C VAL A 19 2.54 -2.65 16.27
N THR A 20 1.57 -2.21 15.46
CA THR A 20 1.20 -2.89 14.21
C THR A 20 2.39 -2.91 13.24
N THR A 21 3.10 -1.80 13.10
CA THR A 21 4.31 -1.72 12.27
C THR A 21 5.35 -2.76 12.69
N THR A 22 5.71 -2.78 13.96
CA THR A 22 6.67 -3.73 14.52
C THR A 22 6.20 -5.18 14.38
N ALA A 23 4.92 -5.46 14.68
CA ALA A 23 4.35 -6.80 14.64
C ALA A 23 4.36 -7.39 13.21
N ILE A 24 4.01 -6.58 12.19
CA ILE A 24 4.02 -7.00 10.79
C ILE A 24 5.44 -7.39 10.37
N VAL A 25 6.43 -6.54 10.63
CA VAL A 25 7.81 -6.78 10.21
C VAL A 25 8.44 -7.93 10.99
N TYR A 26 8.17 -8.03 12.30
CA TYR A 26 8.62 -9.16 13.11
C TYR A 26 8.06 -10.47 12.56
N TRP A 27 6.73 -10.53 12.32
CA TRP A 27 6.10 -11.73 11.79
C TRP A 27 6.60 -12.09 10.40
N TYR A 28 6.79 -11.12 9.52
CA TYR A 28 7.36 -11.34 8.19
C TYR A 28 8.73 -11.99 8.27
N ASN A 29 9.67 -11.39 9.00
CA ASN A 29 11.01 -11.93 9.11
C ASN A 29 11.05 -13.29 9.81
N PHE A 30 10.24 -13.48 10.84
CA PHE A 30 10.16 -14.74 11.53
C PHE A 30 9.59 -15.87 10.67
N SER A 31 8.48 -15.60 9.98
CA SER A 31 7.77 -16.61 9.18
C SER A 31 8.47 -16.97 7.87
N HIS A 32 9.16 -16.02 7.24
CA HIS A 32 9.81 -16.25 5.94
C HIS A 32 11.31 -16.57 6.08
N ASN A 33 11.98 -15.96 7.03
CA ASN A 33 13.42 -16.03 7.17
C ASN A 33 13.87 -16.76 8.44
N GLY A 34 12.96 -17.09 9.35
CA GLY A 34 13.29 -17.67 10.67
C GLY A 34 14.00 -16.71 11.62
N VAL A 35 14.07 -15.41 11.28
CA VAL A 35 14.86 -14.41 12.00
C VAL A 35 13.96 -13.62 12.96
N LYS A 36 14.42 -13.49 14.21
CA LYS A 36 13.80 -12.59 15.20
C LYS A 36 14.47 -11.21 15.08
N VAL A 37 13.72 -10.22 14.63
CA VAL A 37 14.19 -8.84 14.53
C VAL A 37 14.04 -8.09 15.85
N SER A 38 14.86 -7.05 16.05
CA SER A 38 14.70 -6.13 17.18
C SER A 38 13.35 -5.42 17.11
N GLN A 39 12.85 -4.99 18.27
CA GLN A 39 11.66 -4.14 18.36
C GLN A 39 12.00 -2.65 18.30
N ASP A 40 13.29 -2.32 18.41
CA ASP A 40 13.80 -0.94 18.35
C ASP A 40 14.76 -0.82 17.17
N SER A 41 14.46 0.14 16.29
CA SER A 41 15.30 0.45 15.12
C SER A 41 16.18 1.69 15.34
N GLY A 42 15.95 2.46 16.40
CA GLY A 42 16.55 3.79 16.60
C GLY A 42 15.98 4.88 15.69
N GLU A 43 15.04 4.55 14.78
CA GLU A 43 14.42 5.49 13.86
C GLU A 43 13.27 6.24 14.53
N ARG A 44 13.06 7.51 14.11
CA ARG A 44 12.03 8.38 14.70
C ARG A 44 10.72 8.40 13.92
N SER A 45 10.73 7.98 12.65
CA SER A 45 9.54 7.93 11.81
C SER A 45 9.00 6.51 11.70
N VAL A 46 7.70 6.36 11.49
CA VAL A 46 7.06 5.05 11.23
C VAL A 46 7.65 4.41 9.99
N ALA A 47 7.85 5.19 8.93
CA ALA A 47 8.44 4.71 7.68
C ALA A 47 9.89 4.24 7.86
N GLY A 48 10.74 5.01 8.54
CA GLY A 48 12.11 4.62 8.84
C GLY A 48 12.18 3.38 9.70
N HIS A 49 11.37 3.31 10.76
CA HIS A 49 11.26 2.15 11.64
C HIS A 49 10.86 0.88 10.85
N PHE A 50 9.81 0.97 10.04
CA PHE A 50 9.36 -0.15 9.20
C PHE A 50 10.46 -0.65 8.27
N LEU A 51 11.07 0.24 7.49
CA LEU A 51 12.10 -0.12 6.51
C LEU A 51 13.35 -0.68 7.17
N LYS A 52 13.81 -0.06 8.27
CA LYS A 52 14.99 -0.50 9.02
C LYS A 52 14.81 -1.92 9.56
N LEU A 53 13.66 -2.21 10.16
CA LEU A 53 13.35 -3.54 10.66
C LEU A 53 13.13 -4.57 9.54
N LEU A 54 12.59 -4.14 8.41
CA LEU A 54 12.33 -5.02 7.27
C LEU A 54 13.63 -5.45 6.58
N ARG A 55 14.49 -4.48 6.25
CA ARG A 55 15.70 -4.70 5.47
C ARG A 55 16.92 -5.06 6.32
N GLN A 56 16.91 -4.76 7.63
CA GLN A 56 18.01 -4.96 8.56
C GLN A 56 19.32 -4.24 8.14
N GLU A 57 19.20 -3.10 7.48
CA GLU A 57 20.30 -2.26 6.97
C GLU A 57 20.00 -0.77 7.16
N ASP A 58 20.97 0.09 6.87
CA ASP A 58 20.73 1.53 6.84
C ASP A 58 19.90 1.93 5.63
N ILE A 59 18.86 2.74 5.87
CA ILE A 59 17.87 3.07 4.87
C ILE A 59 18.17 4.45 4.28
N PRO A 60 18.26 4.57 2.94
CA PRO A 60 18.38 5.86 2.28
C PRO A 60 17.23 6.82 2.62
N GLU A 61 17.53 8.11 2.74
CA GLU A 61 16.52 9.12 3.07
C GLU A 61 15.40 9.22 2.03
N LEU A 62 15.70 8.96 0.76
CA LEU A 62 14.68 8.90 -0.29
C LEU A 62 13.66 7.79 -0.04
N ASP A 63 14.11 6.62 0.36
CA ASP A 63 13.23 5.46 0.67
C ASP A 63 12.33 5.77 1.87
N LYS A 64 12.92 6.31 2.95
CA LYS A 64 12.15 6.73 4.14
C LYS A 64 11.08 7.74 3.77
N LYS A 65 11.46 8.78 3.02
CA LYS A 65 10.54 9.83 2.59
C LYS A 65 9.46 9.29 1.66
N THR A 66 9.80 8.38 0.76
CA THR A 66 8.83 7.78 -0.16
C THR A 66 7.78 6.99 0.60
N LEU A 67 8.21 6.15 1.54
CA LEU A 67 7.28 5.37 2.35
C LEU A 67 6.44 6.28 3.27
N ASP A 68 7.03 7.31 3.86
CA ASP A 68 6.33 8.26 4.74
C ASP A 68 5.22 9.01 3.99
N VAL A 69 5.52 9.51 2.79
CA VAL A 69 4.52 10.12 1.91
C VAL A 69 3.46 9.10 1.51
N SER A 70 3.84 7.88 1.18
CA SER A 70 2.91 6.80 0.83
C SER A 70 1.95 6.51 1.99
N LEU A 71 2.46 6.31 3.21
CA LEU A 71 1.66 6.09 4.40
C LEU A 71 0.71 7.26 4.69
N THR A 72 1.17 8.50 4.48
CA THR A 72 0.34 9.70 4.63
C THR A 72 -0.81 9.71 3.63
N LEU A 73 -0.57 9.36 2.37
CA LEU A 73 -1.59 9.30 1.32
C LEU A 73 -2.61 8.17 1.54
N TYR A 74 -2.20 7.11 2.26
CA TYR A 74 -3.08 5.99 2.62
C TYR A 74 -3.77 6.16 3.98
N ALA A 75 -3.40 7.16 4.77
CA ALA A 75 -3.87 7.32 6.15
C ALA A 75 -5.39 7.51 6.25
N GLU A 76 -6.01 8.10 5.23
CA GLU A 76 -7.44 8.35 5.19
C GLU A 76 -7.97 8.28 3.76
N HIS A 77 -9.08 7.58 3.56
CA HIS A 77 -9.79 7.48 2.29
C HIS A 77 -11.28 7.23 2.55
N GLU A 78 -11.89 8.04 3.40
CA GLU A 78 -13.32 8.00 3.74
C GLU A 78 -13.81 6.60 4.15
N PHE A 79 -14.92 6.14 3.56
CA PHE A 79 -15.55 4.86 3.85
C PHE A 79 -15.04 3.73 2.93
N ASN A 80 -13.73 3.55 2.83
CA ASN A 80 -13.22 2.36 2.17
C ASN A 80 -13.70 1.06 2.83
N ALA A 81 -13.59 -0.07 2.15
CA ALA A 81 -14.18 -1.34 2.57
C ALA A 81 -13.69 -1.80 3.96
N SER A 82 -12.41 -1.63 4.29
CA SER A 82 -11.89 -2.04 5.60
C SER A 82 -12.36 -1.12 6.71
N THR A 83 -12.39 0.19 6.50
CA THR A 83 -12.96 1.16 7.44
C THR A 83 -14.44 0.87 7.69
N PHE A 84 -15.21 0.62 6.63
CA PHE A 84 -16.62 0.27 6.75
C PHE A 84 -16.82 -1.01 7.55
N THR A 85 -16.07 -2.07 7.24
CA THR A 85 -16.11 -3.35 7.96
C THR A 85 -15.80 -3.19 9.45
N GLY A 86 -14.74 -2.44 9.78
CA GLY A 86 -14.37 -2.15 11.16
C GLY A 86 -15.47 -1.38 11.91
N ARG A 87 -16.13 -0.43 11.26
CA ARG A 87 -17.24 0.34 11.82
C ARG A 87 -18.50 -0.52 12.04
N VAL A 88 -18.81 -1.42 11.10
CA VAL A 88 -19.92 -2.38 11.26
C VAL A 88 -19.65 -3.29 12.44
N CYS A 89 -18.43 -3.83 12.58
CA CYS A 89 -18.06 -4.62 13.74
C CYS A 89 -18.19 -3.82 15.05
N ALA A 90 -17.69 -2.58 15.07
CA ALA A 90 -17.79 -1.71 16.25
C ALA A 90 -19.24 -1.35 16.63
N SER A 91 -20.15 -1.28 15.66
CA SER A 91 -21.57 -0.97 15.92
C SER A 91 -22.28 -2.04 16.74
N THR A 92 -21.73 -3.25 16.78
CA THR A 92 -22.21 -4.37 17.60
C THR A 92 -21.65 -4.37 19.04
N LEU A 93 -20.91 -3.32 19.43
CA LEU A 93 -20.19 -3.20 20.68
C LEU A 93 -19.06 -4.23 20.86
N SER A 94 -18.55 -4.78 19.75
CA SER A 94 -17.36 -5.64 19.77
C SER A 94 -16.13 -4.85 20.23
N ASP A 95 -15.16 -5.57 20.78
CA ASP A 95 -13.88 -5.01 21.23
C ASP A 95 -13.02 -4.51 20.06
N LEU A 96 -12.03 -3.67 20.40
CA LEU A 96 -11.16 -3.05 19.41
C LEU A 96 -10.38 -4.06 18.58
N HIS A 97 -9.90 -5.16 19.16
CA HIS A 97 -9.10 -6.17 18.44
C HIS A 97 -9.96 -6.90 17.41
N SER A 98 -11.20 -7.23 17.76
CA SER A 98 -12.19 -7.81 16.84
C SER A 98 -12.49 -6.88 15.66
N CYS A 99 -12.65 -5.58 15.93
CA CYS A 99 -12.88 -4.57 14.89
C CYS A 99 -11.68 -4.45 13.93
N LEU A 100 -10.45 -4.43 14.46
CA LEU A 100 -9.24 -4.38 13.66
C LEU A 100 -9.04 -5.66 12.83
N THR A 101 -9.30 -6.83 13.44
CA THR A 101 -9.22 -8.12 12.74
C THR A 101 -10.19 -8.16 11.55
N ALA A 102 -11.41 -7.71 11.74
CA ALA A 102 -12.40 -7.62 10.68
C ALA A 102 -11.96 -6.66 9.56
N ALA A 103 -11.43 -5.50 9.93
CA ALA A 103 -10.90 -4.53 8.97
C ALA A 103 -9.71 -5.09 8.16
N VAL A 104 -8.76 -5.76 8.82
CA VAL A 104 -7.61 -6.42 8.16
C VAL A 104 -8.09 -7.54 7.23
N GLY A 105 -9.07 -8.35 7.65
CA GLY A 105 -9.67 -9.36 6.79
C GLY A 105 -10.26 -8.79 5.50
N SER A 106 -10.97 -7.66 5.60
CA SER A 106 -11.48 -6.94 4.43
C SER A 106 -10.34 -6.32 3.58
N LEU A 107 -9.29 -5.78 4.21
CA LEU A 107 -8.16 -5.19 3.52
C LEU A 107 -7.40 -6.17 2.63
N ARG A 108 -7.33 -7.44 3.01
CA ARG A 108 -6.65 -8.50 2.25
C ARG A 108 -7.26 -8.75 0.87
N GLY A 109 -8.53 -8.39 0.65
CA GLY A 109 -9.24 -8.69 -0.59
C GLY A 109 -8.54 -8.11 -1.83
N PRO A 110 -8.49 -8.85 -2.98
CA PRO A 110 -7.83 -8.41 -4.20
C PRO A 110 -8.46 -7.18 -4.86
N LEU A 111 -9.68 -6.81 -4.46
CA LEU A 111 -10.36 -5.60 -4.90
C LEU A 111 -10.25 -4.45 -3.86
N HIS A 112 -9.37 -4.58 -2.88
CA HIS A 112 -9.10 -3.55 -1.87
C HIS A 112 -7.59 -3.44 -1.64
N GLY A 113 -7.08 -3.60 -0.44
CA GLY A 113 -5.63 -3.50 -0.17
C GLY A 113 -4.77 -4.51 -0.93
N GLY A 114 -5.29 -5.71 -1.19
CA GLY A 114 -4.64 -6.72 -2.04
C GLY A 114 -4.50 -6.33 -3.51
N ALA A 115 -5.15 -5.25 -3.96
CA ALA A 115 -5.01 -4.77 -5.33
C ALA A 115 -3.57 -4.35 -5.70
N ASN A 116 -2.81 -3.84 -4.74
CA ASN A 116 -1.40 -3.46 -4.97
C ASN A 116 -0.53 -4.70 -5.27
N GLU A 117 -0.75 -5.79 -4.56
CA GLU A 117 -0.05 -7.06 -4.79
C GLU A 117 -0.38 -7.62 -6.18
N GLU A 118 -1.65 -7.62 -6.55
CA GLU A 118 -2.09 -8.10 -7.86
C GLU A 118 -1.58 -7.20 -9.01
N ALA A 119 -1.53 -5.88 -8.82
CA ALA A 119 -0.93 -4.97 -9.78
C ALA A 119 0.57 -5.23 -9.96
N MET A 120 1.31 -5.47 -8.89
CA MET A 120 2.72 -5.83 -8.96
C MET A 120 2.94 -7.15 -9.69
N LYS A 121 2.17 -8.21 -9.35
CA LYS A 121 2.23 -9.50 -10.05
C LYS A 121 1.94 -9.36 -11.55
N MET A 122 1.03 -8.48 -11.92
CA MET A 122 0.70 -8.19 -13.31
C MET A 122 1.86 -7.50 -14.03
N LEU A 123 2.45 -6.47 -13.43
CA LEU A 123 3.60 -5.76 -14.01
C LEU A 123 4.83 -6.65 -14.15
N GLN A 124 5.06 -7.57 -13.23
CA GLN A 124 6.17 -8.54 -13.28
C GLN A 124 6.09 -9.54 -14.44
N GLN A 125 4.95 -9.63 -15.14
CA GLN A 125 4.81 -10.45 -16.33
C GLN A 125 5.33 -9.76 -17.60
N ILE A 126 5.62 -8.46 -17.53
CA ILE A 126 6.08 -7.64 -18.66
C ILE A 126 7.60 -7.64 -18.68
N ASN A 127 8.19 -8.09 -19.79
CA ASN A 127 9.64 -8.22 -19.92
C ASN A 127 10.28 -7.03 -20.66
N SER A 128 9.50 -6.23 -21.39
CA SER A 128 9.95 -5.00 -22.02
C SER A 128 8.82 -3.97 -22.14
N VAL A 129 9.17 -2.68 -22.28
CA VAL A 129 8.18 -1.60 -22.42
C VAL A 129 7.35 -1.75 -23.71
N GLU A 130 7.97 -2.28 -24.75
CA GLU A 130 7.36 -2.48 -26.07
C GLU A 130 6.22 -3.52 -26.01
N GLU A 131 6.27 -4.47 -25.07
CA GLU A 131 5.24 -5.51 -24.86
C GLU A 131 3.97 -4.98 -24.18
N VAL A 132 4.03 -3.80 -23.56
CA VAL A 132 2.92 -3.29 -22.72
C VAL A 132 1.60 -3.23 -23.49
N LYS A 133 1.60 -2.70 -24.69
CA LYS A 133 0.38 -2.55 -25.52
C LYS A 133 -0.24 -3.89 -25.84
N SER A 134 0.55 -4.82 -26.37
CA SER A 134 0.08 -6.17 -26.70
C SER A 134 -0.39 -6.94 -25.48
N PHE A 135 0.27 -6.75 -24.35
CA PHE A 135 -0.14 -7.34 -23.07
C PHE A 135 -1.52 -6.81 -22.61
N VAL A 136 -1.74 -5.50 -22.68
CA VAL A 136 -3.03 -4.87 -22.34
C VAL A 136 -4.13 -5.36 -23.30
N ASP A 137 -3.87 -5.39 -24.61
CA ASP A 137 -4.83 -5.82 -25.62
C ASP A 137 -5.25 -7.28 -25.39
N GLN A 138 -4.29 -8.17 -25.10
CA GLN A 138 -4.56 -9.56 -24.76
C GLN A 138 -5.44 -9.70 -23.51
N LYS A 139 -5.20 -8.87 -22.47
CA LYS A 139 -6.04 -8.83 -21.27
C LYS A 139 -7.49 -8.44 -21.61
N PHE A 140 -7.68 -7.46 -22.51
CA PHE A 140 -9.01 -7.06 -22.95
C PHE A 140 -9.70 -8.16 -23.77
N GLU A 141 -9.01 -8.80 -24.70
CA GLU A 141 -9.55 -9.92 -25.49
C GLU A 141 -10.01 -11.06 -24.59
N ASN A 142 -9.23 -11.38 -23.57
CA ASN A 142 -9.55 -12.43 -22.58
C ASN A 142 -10.58 -11.98 -21.53
N LYS A 143 -11.03 -10.73 -21.55
CA LYS A 143 -11.91 -10.14 -20.53
C LYS A 143 -11.32 -10.20 -19.11
N GLU A 144 -10.01 -10.14 -19.02
CA GLU A 144 -9.29 -10.11 -17.75
C GLU A 144 -9.22 -8.69 -17.19
N LYS A 145 -9.11 -8.58 -15.86
CA LYS A 145 -8.95 -7.28 -15.19
C LYS A 145 -7.52 -6.76 -15.33
N ILE A 146 -7.40 -5.46 -15.63
CA ILE A 146 -6.13 -4.75 -15.59
C ILE A 146 -6.09 -4.03 -14.24
N MET A 147 -5.26 -4.54 -13.32
CA MET A 147 -5.17 -4.01 -11.96
C MET A 147 -4.56 -2.62 -11.95
N GLY A 148 -5.09 -1.73 -11.10
CA GLY A 148 -4.69 -0.33 -11.03
C GLY A 148 -5.62 0.63 -11.79
N PHE A 149 -6.60 0.10 -12.54
CA PHE A 149 -7.59 0.88 -13.29
C PHE A 149 -9.01 0.53 -12.85
N GLY A 150 -9.96 1.43 -13.09
CA GLY A 150 -11.37 1.20 -12.79
C GLY A 150 -11.74 1.36 -11.32
N HIS A 151 -11.22 2.38 -10.64
CA HIS A 151 -11.55 2.65 -9.24
C HIS A 151 -13.01 3.11 -9.08
N ALA A 152 -13.69 2.60 -8.04
CA ALA A 152 -15.13 2.86 -7.83
C ALA A 152 -15.47 4.33 -7.49
N VAL A 153 -14.52 5.09 -6.94
CA VAL A 153 -14.72 6.48 -6.46
C VAL A 153 -14.24 7.51 -7.49
N TYR A 154 -13.10 7.27 -8.12
CA TYR A 154 -12.52 8.25 -9.03
C TYR A 154 -13.03 8.08 -10.45
N SER A 155 -13.68 9.11 -10.99
CA SER A 155 -14.22 9.12 -12.35
C SER A 155 -13.21 9.62 -13.41
N ILE A 156 -12.19 10.38 -12.99
CA ILE A 156 -11.20 10.95 -13.90
C ILE A 156 -9.81 10.41 -13.55
N LYS A 157 -9.29 10.70 -12.35
CA LYS A 157 -7.95 10.31 -11.90
C LYS A 157 -7.86 10.35 -10.38
N ASP A 158 -7.11 9.42 -9.82
CA ASP A 158 -6.72 9.46 -8.39
C ASP A 158 -5.69 10.58 -8.17
N PRO A 159 -6.00 11.61 -7.35
CA PRO A 159 -5.10 12.74 -7.12
C PRO A 159 -3.77 12.32 -6.48
N ARG A 160 -3.74 11.17 -5.78
CA ARG A 160 -2.54 10.63 -5.12
C ARG A 160 -1.52 10.13 -6.14
N SER A 161 -1.96 9.68 -7.33
CA SER A 161 -1.07 9.09 -8.33
C SER A 161 0.03 10.04 -8.79
N ASN A 162 -0.28 11.33 -8.96
CA ASN A 162 0.71 12.33 -9.37
C ASN A 162 1.83 12.54 -8.35
N ILE A 163 1.54 12.34 -7.07
CA ILE A 163 2.51 12.47 -5.98
C ILE A 163 3.41 11.24 -5.96
N ILE A 164 2.82 10.05 -5.96
CA ILE A 164 3.57 8.79 -5.90
C ILE A 164 4.44 8.58 -7.13
N LYS A 165 3.98 8.96 -8.33
CA LYS A 165 4.77 8.86 -9.57
C LYS A 165 6.10 9.57 -9.49
N LYS A 166 6.16 10.76 -8.88
CA LYS A 166 7.42 11.50 -8.71
C LYS A 166 8.43 10.74 -7.86
N PHE A 167 7.97 10.06 -6.83
CA PHE A 167 8.84 9.22 -6.00
C PHE A 167 9.23 7.93 -6.71
N SER A 168 8.31 7.29 -7.41
CA SER A 168 8.60 6.11 -8.23
C SER A 168 9.66 6.41 -9.28
N GLU A 169 9.57 7.55 -9.97
CA GLU A 169 10.56 8.01 -10.94
C GLU A 169 11.94 8.18 -10.27
N GLN A 170 12.01 8.86 -9.12
CA GLN A 170 13.27 9.06 -8.41
C GLN A 170 13.90 7.75 -7.95
N LEU A 171 13.09 6.82 -7.42
CA LEU A 171 13.56 5.52 -6.96
C LEU A 171 14.01 4.61 -8.11
N SER A 172 13.45 4.77 -9.31
CA SER A 172 13.78 3.93 -10.46
C SER A 172 15.13 4.25 -11.10
N VAL A 173 15.68 5.44 -10.84
CA VAL A 173 16.94 5.88 -11.46
C VAL A 173 18.10 4.97 -11.06
N GLY A 174 18.68 4.26 -12.03
CA GLY A 174 19.81 3.35 -11.79
C GLY A 174 19.45 2.08 -11.01
N HIS A 175 18.15 1.81 -10.77
CA HIS A 175 17.68 0.66 -10.02
C HIS A 175 17.28 -0.49 -10.97
N GLU A 176 17.43 -1.74 -10.51
CA GLU A 176 17.05 -2.94 -11.27
C GLU A 176 15.55 -2.97 -11.63
N HIS A 177 14.71 -2.31 -10.84
CA HIS A 177 13.27 -2.23 -11.07
C HIS A 177 12.83 -1.08 -12.00
N LYS A 178 13.78 -0.44 -12.73
CA LYS A 178 13.44 0.61 -13.68
C LYS A 178 12.44 0.15 -14.73
N LEU A 179 12.55 -1.08 -15.20
CA LEU A 179 11.59 -1.65 -16.15
C LEU A 179 10.16 -1.63 -15.62
N LEU A 180 9.94 -1.95 -14.35
CA LEU A 180 8.60 -1.94 -13.75
C LEU A 180 8.00 -0.53 -13.73
N HIS A 181 8.82 0.49 -13.44
CA HIS A 181 8.40 1.89 -13.49
C HIS A 181 8.02 2.31 -14.92
N ASP A 182 8.89 2.03 -15.89
CA ASP A 182 8.69 2.40 -17.29
C ASP A 182 7.48 1.67 -17.89
N ALA A 183 7.31 0.38 -17.59
CA ALA A 183 6.15 -0.40 -18.01
C ALA A 183 4.84 0.11 -17.40
N ALA A 184 4.85 0.49 -16.12
CA ALA A 184 3.69 1.08 -15.46
C ALA A 184 3.31 2.45 -16.07
N ALA A 185 4.31 3.27 -16.42
CA ALA A 185 4.09 4.56 -17.07
C ALA A 185 3.51 4.41 -18.47
N GLU A 186 4.04 3.48 -19.29
CA GLU A 186 3.51 3.19 -20.62
C GLU A 186 2.11 2.59 -20.54
N MET A 187 1.85 1.69 -19.59
CA MET A 187 0.52 1.12 -19.36
C MET A 187 -0.50 2.20 -19.02
N GLU A 188 -0.16 3.14 -18.13
CA GLU A 188 -1.05 4.28 -17.82
C GLU A 188 -1.32 5.12 -19.06
N ALA A 189 -0.30 5.46 -19.83
CA ALA A 189 -0.45 6.26 -21.05
C ALA A 189 -1.34 5.55 -22.08
N TYR A 190 -1.13 4.25 -22.29
CA TYR A 190 -1.93 3.48 -23.21
C TYR A 190 -3.39 3.34 -22.74
N MET A 191 -3.63 2.99 -21.48
CA MET A 191 -4.97 2.88 -20.92
C MET A 191 -5.74 4.20 -21.01
N LEU A 192 -5.10 5.33 -20.70
CA LEU A 192 -5.73 6.65 -20.85
C LEU A 192 -6.09 6.98 -22.30
N SER A 193 -5.31 6.52 -23.27
CA SER A 193 -5.65 6.69 -24.69
C SER A 193 -6.91 5.91 -25.11
N LEU A 194 -7.16 4.77 -24.48
CA LEU A 194 -8.33 3.92 -24.77
C LEU A 194 -9.63 4.46 -24.14
N ILE A 195 -9.54 5.15 -23.00
CA ILE A 195 -10.71 5.72 -22.31
C ILE A 195 -11.35 6.86 -23.13
N HIS A 196 -10.60 7.51 -23.99
CA HIS A 196 -11.09 8.61 -24.83
C HIS A 196 -11.66 8.18 -26.19
N ILE A 197 -11.68 6.87 -26.45
CA ILE A 197 -12.29 6.26 -27.62
C ILE A 197 -13.67 5.73 -27.26
#